data_28174ae1c15afc0daa69ef329dde930b
#
_entry.id   28174ae1c15afc0daa69ef329dde930b
#
_cell.length_a   1.000
_cell.length_b   1.000
_cell.length_c   1.000
_cell.angle_alpha   90.00
_cell.angle_beta   90.00
_cell.angle_gamma   90.00
#
_symmetry.space_group_name_H-M   'P 1'
#
loop_
_entity.id
_entity.type
_entity.pdbx_description
1 polymer ?
#
loop_
_entity_poly.entity_id
_entity_poly.type
_entity_poly.pdbx_seq_one_letter_code
_entity_poly.pdbx_strand_id
1 'polypeptide(L)'
;MTTTAAPPSSTHLCGVFSDVDAAVAAAREAFLAFSDCSLAQRRTFVNAAREAASQQERLEYMATAAVEETGMGNAHHKVLKNFYAATHTPGVEDLVMEARQGDDGLTTLEYSPYGVIGAITPTTNP
;
A
#
# COMPACT_ATOMS: atom_id res chain seq x y z
N MET A 1 -10.99 35.50 5.95
CA MET A 1 -11.35 35.06 4.59
C MET A 1 -10.47 33.86 4.28
N THR A 2 -10.99 32.66 4.54
CA THR A 2 -10.32 31.38 4.32
C THR A 2 -10.48 31.01 2.86
N THR A 3 -9.40 31.06 2.11
CA THR A 3 -9.38 30.60 0.72
C THR A 3 -9.35 29.08 0.73
N THR A 4 -10.51 28.46 0.51
CA THR A 4 -10.61 27.03 0.27
C THR A 4 -9.94 26.76 -1.09
N ALA A 5 -8.81 26.06 -1.07
CA ALA A 5 -8.16 25.61 -2.29
C ALA A 5 -9.11 24.67 -3.04
N ALA A 6 -9.37 24.96 -4.31
CA ALA A 6 -10.19 24.12 -5.16
C ALA A 6 -9.51 22.74 -5.32
N PRO A 7 -10.27 21.63 -5.38
CA PRO A 7 -9.71 20.33 -5.63
C PRO A 7 -9.02 20.32 -7.00
N PRO A 8 -7.90 19.59 -7.16
CA PRO A 8 -7.20 19.51 -8.44
C PRO A 8 -8.14 18.96 -9.52
N SER A 9 -8.13 19.63 -10.67
CA SER A 9 -8.88 19.26 -11.87
C SER A 9 -8.66 17.78 -12.19
N SER A 10 -9.71 17.10 -12.63
CA SER A 10 -9.84 15.68 -12.96
C SER A 10 -8.62 15.10 -13.73
N THR A 11 -7.53 14.86 -13.05
CA THR A 11 -6.56 13.86 -13.47
C THR A 11 -7.23 12.51 -13.23
N HIS A 12 -7.33 11.68 -14.27
CA HIS A 12 -7.80 10.30 -14.15
C HIS A 12 -7.00 9.61 -13.04
N LEU A 13 -7.64 9.44 -11.88
CA LEU A 13 -7.07 8.70 -10.77
C LEU A 13 -7.02 7.23 -11.20
N CYS A 14 -5.82 6.73 -11.51
CA CYS A 14 -5.64 5.30 -11.77
C CYS A 14 -6.13 4.50 -10.55
N GLY A 15 -6.93 3.46 -10.79
CA GLY A 15 -7.42 2.57 -9.72
C GLY A 15 -8.69 3.05 -9.01
N VAL A 16 -9.35 4.11 -9.47
CA VAL A 16 -10.66 4.53 -8.97
C VAL A 16 -11.75 4.04 -9.90
N PHE A 17 -12.73 3.30 -9.36
CA PHE A 17 -13.80 2.67 -10.10
C PHE A 17 -15.15 3.09 -9.54
N SER A 18 -16.20 3.06 -10.40
CA SER A 18 -17.57 3.42 -10.02
C SER A 18 -18.29 2.34 -9.22
N ASP A 19 -17.85 1.10 -9.35
CA ASP A 19 -18.45 -0.06 -8.70
C ASP A 19 -17.39 -1.12 -8.34
N VAL A 20 -17.77 -2.01 -7.42
CA VAL A 20 -16.89 -3.05 -6.88
C VAL A 20 -16.53 -4.11 -7.91
N ASP A 21 -17.48 -4.47 -8.79
CA ASP A 21 -17.25 -5.53 -9.77
C ASP A 21 -16.22 -5.10 -10.80
N ALA A 22 -16.26 -3.85 -11.25
CA ALA A 22 -15.25 -3.27 -12.13
C ALA A 22 -13.87 -3.21 -11.45
N ALA A 23 -13.83 -2.83 -10.17
CA ALA A 23 -12.59 -2.80 -9.39
C ALA A 23 -11.98 -4.20 -9.25
N VAL A 24 -12.79 -5.21 -8.93
CA VAL A 24 -12.34 -6.61 -8.80
C VAL A 24 -11.87 -7.17 -10.14
N ALA A 25 -12.55 -6.88 -11.23
CA ALA A 25 -12.15 -7.32 -12.56
C ALA A 25 -10.78 -6.75 -12.96
N ALA A 26 -10.58 -5.44 -12.76
CA ALA A 26 -9.31 -4.78 -13.01
C ALA A 26 -8.19 -5.28 -12.10
N ALA A 27 -8.47 -5.52 -10.82
CA ALA A 27 -7.51 -6.08 -9.88
C ALA A 27 -7.09 -7.51 -10.26
N ARG A 28 -8.02 -8.31 -10.77
CA ARG A 28 -7.71 -9.67 -11.26
C ARG A 28 -6.81 -9.65 -12.49
N GLU A 29 -7.07 -8.77 -13.44
CA GLU A 29 -6.22 -8.60 -14.62
C GLU A 29 -4.81 -8.14 -14.21
N ALA A 30 -4.73 -7.14 -13.32
CA ALA A 30 -3.47 -6.67 -12.77
C ALA A 30 -2.72 -7.77 -12.01
N PHE A 31 -3.41 -8.62 -11.25
CA PHE A 31 -2.81 -9.75 -10.56
C PHE A 31 -2.16 -10.74 -11.53
N LEU A 32 -2.83 -11.08 -12.63
CA LEU A 32 -2.28 -12.00 -13.65
C LEU A 32 -1.00 -11.40 -14.27
N ALA A 33 -1.03 -10.12 -14.64
CA ALA A 33 0.16 -9.43 -15.16
C ALA A 33 1.29 -9.34 -14.11
N PHE A 34 0.95 -9.11 -12.83
CA PHE A 34 1.92 -9.04 -11.74
C PHE A 34 2.54 -10.39 -11.39
N SER A 35 1.86 -11.50 -11.67
CA SER A 35 2.35 -12.86 -11.40
C SER A 35 3.63 -13.17 -12.19
N ASP A 36 3.80 -12.56 -13.36
CA ASP A 36 4.98 -12.72 -14.20
C ASP A 36 6.16 -11.81 -13.79
N CYS A 37 5.95 -10.91 -12.81
CA CYS A 37 6.98 -9.99 -12.37
C CYS A 37 8.03 -10.70 -11.50
N SER A 38 9.30 -10.44 -11.80
CA SER A 38 10.44 -10.88 -10.99
C SER A 38 10.45 -10.18 -9.61
N LEU A 39 11.15 -10.75 -8.63
CA LEU A 39 11.35 -10.12 -7.33
C LEU A 39 12.03 -8.74 -7.44
N ALA A 40 12.91 -8.56 -8.41
CA ALA A 40 13.56 -7.28 -8.66
C ALA A 40 12.55 -6.21 -9.10
N GLN A 41 11.64 -6.56 -10.01
CA GLN A 41 10.56 -5.65 -10.43
C GLN A 41 9.60 -5.33 -9.28
N ARG A 42 9.21 -6.35 -8.49
CA ARG A 42 8.36 -6.15 -7.30
C ARG A 42 9.02 -5.23 -6.28
N ARG A 43 10.33 -5.36 -6.07
CA ARG A 43 11.12 -4.45 -5.22
C ARG A 43 11.06 -3.01 -5.72
N THR A 44 11.15 -2.80 -7.04
CA THR A 44 11.02 -1.47 -7.64
C THR A 44 9.64 -0.87 -7.34
N PHE A 45 8.56 -1.65 -7.45
CA PHE A 45 7.21 -1.18 -7.14
C PHE A 45 7.03 -0.83 -5.66
N VAL A 46 7.51 -1.69 -4.77
CA VAL A 46 7.45 -1.44 -3.32
C VAL A 46 8.25 -0.19 -2.94
N ASN A 47 9.45 -0.02 -3.50
CA ASN A 47 10.27 1.15 -3.23
C ASN A 47 9.62 2.44 -3.75
N ALA A 48 9.03 2.42 -4.94
CA ALA A 48 8.29 3.55 -5.48
C ALA A 48 7.08 3.93 -4.60
N ALA A 49 6.35 2.93 -4.08
CA ALA A 49 5.25 3.17 -3.15
C ALA A 49 5.73 3.76 -1.82
N ARG A 50 6.82 3.22 -1.25
CA ARG A 50 7.45 3.74 -0.02
C ARG A 50 7.92 5.18 -0.20
N GLU A 51 8.63 5.47 -1.29
CA GLU A 51 9.10 6.82 -1.62
C GLU A 51 7.92 7.80 -1.76
N ALA A 52 6.89 7.42 -2.49
CA ALA A 52 5.70 8.25 -2.67
C ALA A 52 4.97 8.52 -1.35
N ALA A 53 4.83 7.50 -0.47
CA ALA A 53 4.13 7.60 0.80
C ALA A 53 4.94 8.30 1.90
N SER A 54 6.27 8.34 1.79
CA SER A 54 7.15 8.95 2.80
C SER A 54 7.53 10.41 2.51
N GLN A 55 7.04 11.00 1.43
CA GLN A 55 7.26 12.42 1.14
C GLN A 55 6.64 13.31 2.22
N GLN A 56 7.42 14.22 2.78
CA GLN A 56 7.00 15.07 3.91
C GLN A 56 5.68 15.80 3.64
N GLU A 57 5.54 16.43 2.50
CA GLU A 57 4.33 17.16 2.11
C GLU A 57 3.09 16.27 2.07
N ARG A 58 3.23 15.03 1.57
CA ARG A 58 2.13 14.06 1.55
C ARG A 58 1.77 13.55 2.95
N LEU A 59 2.78 13.30 3.78
CA LEU A 59 2.57 12.88 5.16
C LEU A 59 1.81 13.94 5.96
N GLU A 60 2.18 15.21 5.81
CA GLU A 60 1.52 16.34 6.46
C GLU A 60 0.08 16.51 5.96
N TYR A 61 -0.13 16.42 4.64
CA TYR A 61 -1.47 16.50 4.05
C TYR A 61 -2.38 15.38 4.55
N MET A 62 -1.94 14.12 4.46
CA MET A 62 -2.73 12.97 4.91
C MET A 62 -3.04 13.02 6.40
N ALA A 63 -2.06 13.42 7.22
CA ALA A 63 -2.24 13.51 8.66
C ALA A 63 -3.24 14.61 9.05
N THR A 64 -3.16 15.76 8.40
CA THR A 64 -4.06 16.89 8.65
C THR A 64 -5.48 16.56 8.19
N ALA A 65 -5.62 16.08 6.95
CA ALA A 65 -6.92 15.69 6.40
C ALA A 65 -7.62 14.62 7.25
N ALA A 66 -6.86 13.63 7.73
CA ALA A 66 -7.41 12.57 8.59
C ALA A 66 -7.93 13.11 9.94
N VAL A 67 -7.24 14.07 10.54
CA VAL A 67 -7.71 14.70 11.79
C VAL A 67 -8.92 15.60 11.55
N GLU A 68 -8.91 16.36 10.47
CA GLU A 68 -10.03 17.25 10.12
C GLU A 68 -11.30 16.45 9.81
N GLU A 69 -11.19 15.36 9.05
CA GLU A 69 -12.33 14.51 8.67
C GLU A 69 -12.88 13.70 9.83
N THR A 70 -12.03 13.15 10.67
CA THR A 70 -12.44 12.20 11.72
C THR A 70 -12.58 12.81 13.11
N GLY A 71 -11.97 13.96 13.36
CA GLY A 71 -11.82 14.55 14.69
C GLY A 71 -10.95 13.73 15.65
N MET A 72 -10.20 12.75 15.14
CA MET A 72 -9.45 11.78 15.95
C MET A 72 -7.93 11.97 15.84
N GLY A 73 -7.28 11.99 16.99
CA GLY A 73 -5.83 12.00 17.10
C GLY A 73 -5.19 13.37 16.94
N ASN A 74 -3.90 13.38 16.67
CA ASN A 74 -3.07 14.57 16.52
C ASN A 74 -2.28 14.50 15.22
N ALA A 75 -2.32 15.55 14.41
CA ALA A 75 -1.70 15.58 13.08
C ALA A 75 -0.19 15.29 13.14
N HIS A 76 0.54 15.89 14.10
CA HIS A 76 1.98 15.64 14.25
C HIS A 76 2.29 14.16 14.54
N HIS A 77 1.54 13.52 15.43
CA HIS A 77 1.70 12.09 15.71
C HIS A 77 1.30 11.22 14.52
N LYS A 78 0.29 11.63 13.74
CA LYS A 78 -0.11 10.91 12.52
C LYS A 78 0.96 11.01 11.44
N VAL A 79 1.68 12.12 11.29
CA VAL A 79 2.83 12.24 10.38
C VAL A 79 3.89 11.18 10.74
N LEU A 80 4.29 11.10 12.00
CA LEU A 80 5.27 10.12 12.46
C LEU A 80 4.78 8.69 12.24
N LYS A 81 3.54 8.40 12.60
CA LYS A 81 2.94 7.08 12.40
C LYS A 81 2.92 6.67 10.93
N ASN A 82 2.47 7.57 10.04
CA ASN A 82 2.40 7.31 8.61
C ASN A 82 3.79 7.11 8.00
N PHE A 83 4.78 7.90 8.43
CA PHE A 83 6.18 7.71 8.03
C PHE A 83 6.69 6.32 8.45
N TYR A 84 6.44 5.92 9.70
CA TYR A 84 6.82 4.59 10.18
C TYR A 84 6.14 3.47 9.40
N ALA A 85 4.82 3.59 9.15
CA ALA A 85 4.09 2.62 8.36
C ALA A 85 4.65 2.50 6.94
N ALA A 86 4.93 3.61 6.28
CA ALA A 86 5.47 3.62 4.92
C ALA A 86 6.87 3.00 4.82
N THR A 87 7.73 3.26 5.82
CA THR A 87 9.16 2.89 5.75
C THR A 87 9.50 1.56 6.42
N HIS A 88 8.71 1.09 7.38
CA HIS A 88 8.99 -0.11 8.17
C HIS A 88 8.04 -1.27 7.89
N THR A 89 6.99 -1.08 7.08
CA THR A 89 6.17 -2.21 6.65
C THR A 89 7.01 -3.14 5.77
N PRO A 90 7.05 -4.45 6.08
CA PRO A 90 7.77 -5.43 5.29
C PRO A 90 7.38 -5.43 3.82
N GLY A 91 8.32 -5.71 2.95
CA GLY A 91 8.14 -5.80 1.51
C GLY A 91 8.67 -7.11 0.96
N VAL A 92 9.24 -7.08 -0.25
CA VAL A 92 9.80 -8.27 -0.90
C VAL A 92 10.99 -8.88 -0.16
N GLU A 93 11.59 -8.16 0.79
CA GLU A 93 12.65 -8.65 1.67
C GLU A 93 12.20 -9.80 2.56
N ASP A 94 10.91 -9.91 2.86
CA ASP A 94 10.32 -11.00 3.64
C ASP A 94 9.96 -12.23 2.79
N LEU A 95 10.06 -12.15 1.47
CA LEU A 95 9.83 -13.26 0.56
C LEU A 95 11.09 -14.14 0.47
N VAL A 96 11.52 -14.69 1.59
CA VAL A 96 12.68 -15.57 1.69
C VAL A 96 12.21 -17.01 1.69
N MET A 97 12.74 -17.80 0.76
CA MET A 97 12.54 -19.24 0.75
C MET A 97 13.26 -19.88 1.94
N GLU A 98 12.56 -20.68 2.71
CA GLU A 98 13.16 -21.49 3.77
C GLU A 98 13.43 -22.91 3.25
N ALA A 99 14.56 -23.48 3.62
CA ALA A 99 14.89 -24.87 3.39
C ALA A 99 15.19 -25.56 4.73
N ARG A 100 14.56 -26.69 4.97
CA ARG A 100 14.74 -27.49 6.18
C ARG A 100 15.21 -28.90 5.78
N GLN A 101 16.37 -29.28 6.26
CA GLN A 101 16.93 -30.62 6.04
C GLN A 101 16.53 -31.55 7.17
N GLY A 102 16.14 -32.76 6.85
CA GLY A 102 15.91 -33.89 7.77
C GLY A 102 16.66 -35.14 7.31
N ASP A 103 16.60 -36.21 8.11
CA ASP A 103 17.28 -37.47 7.80
C ASP A 103 16.72 -38.11 6.53
N ASP A 104 15.44 -37.93 6.22
CA ASP A 104 14.74 -38.57 5.12
C ASP A 104 14.47 -37.63 3.93
N GLY A 105 14.97 -36.39 3.96
CA GLY A 105 14.79 -35.48 2.83
C GLY A 105 14.99 -34.00 3.12
N LEU A 106 14.60 -33.19 2.13
CA LEU A 106 14.63 -31.74 2.15
C LEU A 106 13.21 -31.18 1.94
N THR A 107 12.78 -30.30 2.84
CA THR A 107 11.55 -29.54 2.67
C THR A 107 11.86 -28.08 2.37
N THR A 108 11.25 -27.55 1.33
CA THR A 108 11.30 -26.11 1.01
C THR A 108 9.95 -25.46 1.26
N LEU A 109 9.98 -24.24 1.81
CA LEU A 109 8.81 -23.39 2.01
C LEU A 109 8.95 -22.13 1.16
N GLU A 110 8.00 -21.90 0.28
CA GLU A 110 7.96 -20.74 -0.59
C GLU A 110 6.60 -20.03 -0.44
N TYR A 111 6.63 -18.68 -0.42
CA TYR A 111 5.42 -17.89 -0.34
C TYR A 111 4.76 -17.75 -1.71
N SER A 112 3.47 -18.05 -1.79
CA SER A 112 2.64 -17.86 -2.97
C SER A 112 1.71 -16.66 -2.80
N PRO A 113 1.37 -15.93 -3.87
CA PRO A 113 0.44 -14.80 -3.80
C PRO A 113 -0.99 -15.25 -3.50
N TYR A 114 -1.72 -14.45 -2.71
CA TYR A 114 -3.14 -14.70 -2.42
C TYR A 114 -4.07 -14.34 -3.58
N GLY A 115 -3.66 -13.45 -4.46
CA GLY A 115 -4.50 -12.93 -5.54
C GLY A 115 -5.09 -11.56 -5.21
N VAL A 116 -6.35 -11.37 -5.57
CA VAL A 116 -7.08 -10.12 -5.30
C VAL A 116 -7.42 -10.03 -3.82
N ILE A 117 -7.12 -8.89 -3.22
CA ILE A 117 -7.34 -8.61 -1.79
C ILE A 117 -8.31 -7.45 -1.66
N GLY A 118 -9.35 -7.64 -0.84
CA GLY A 118 -10.21 -6.55 -0.39
C GLY A 118 -9.66 -5.95 0.90
N ALA A 119 -9.42 -4.65 0.91
CA ALA A 119 -8.94 -3.93 2.08
C ALA A 119 -9.94 -2.85 2.50
N ILE A 120 -10.26 -2.80 3.79
CA ILE A 120 -11.10 -1.76 4.38
C ILE A 120 -10.25 -0.99 5.37
N THR A 121 -10.09 0.31 5.13
CA THR A 121 -9.37 1.19 6.06
C THR A 121 -10.28 1.65 7.20
N PRO A 122 -9.83 1.58 8.46
CA PRO A 122 -10.62 2.04 9.59
C PRO A 122 -10.58 3.57 9.72
N THR A 123 -11.63 4.16 10.30
CA THR A 123 -11.72 5.61 10.55
C THR A 123 -10.55 6.17 11.37
N THR A 124 -10.02 5.37 12.29
CA THR A 124 -8.89 5.79 13.15
C THR A 124 -7.56 5.87 12.41
N ASN A 125 -7.42 5.13 11.30
CA ASN A 125 -6.20 5.04 10.49
C ASN A 125 -6.58 4.98 9.00
N PRO A 126 -7.23 6.03 8.48
CA PRO A 126 -7.66 6.09 7.09
C PRO A 126 -6.48 6.13 6.13
#